data_b17ed6a0772c24672dd1e4c9a569925d
#
_entry.id   b17ed6a0772c24672dd1e4c9a569925d
#
_cell.length_a   1.000
_cell.length_b   1.000
_cell.length_c   1.000
_cell.angle_alpha   90.00
_cell.angle_beta   90.00
_cell.angle_gamma   90.00
#
_symmetry.space_group_name_H-M   'P 1'
#
loop_
_entity.id
_entity.type
_entity.pdbx_description
1 polymer ?
#
loop_
_entity_poly.entity_id
_entity_poly.type
_entity_poly.pdbx_seq_one_letter_code
_entity_poly.pdbx_strand_id
1 'polypeptide(L)'
;MTITKHAVLDAVASLMRRRFNVDAERNKPFVWGDTTIIADLYLPNPLHCIVQFDDATHCTRERAKTFANYPADAPLNFDVRRYHVDQTSGDAAIAQADMLADLLPSKHGLNPTVRIRFDEIDELNGPLVERVELLLSKRFAYHAGTTFHLMVDNAGAKPHSQTMYRDLSD
;
A
#
# COMPACT_ATOMS: atom_id res chain seq x y z
N MET A 1 18.18 5.28 15.00
CA MET A 1 17.61 6.38 14.18
C MET A 1 16.17 6.02 13.81
N THR A 2 15.25 6.90 14.12
CA THR A 2 13.85 6.68 13.80
C THR A 2 13.61 6.95 12.30
N ILE A 3 13.03 5.97 11.62
CA ILE A 3 12.66 6.12 10.22
C ILE A 3 11.35 6.91 10.16
N THR A 4 11.35 7.99 9.40
CA THR A 4 10.18 8.86 9.30
C THR A 4 9.31 8.46 8.12
N LYS A 5 8.01 8.74 8.22
CA LYS A 5 7.06 8.60 7.12
C LYS A 5 7.57 9.32 5.86
N HIS A 6 8.05 10.54 6.03
CA HIS A 6 8.56 11.35 4.91
C HIS A 6 9.71 10.64 4.19
N ALA A 7 10.68 10.10 4.94
CA ALA A 7 11.82 9.41 4.35
C ALA A 7 11.40 8.14 3.59
N VAL A 8 10.45 7.39 4.13
CA VAL A 8 9.93 6.19 3.46
C VAL A 8 9.21 6.57 2.17
N LEU A 9 8.35 7.57 2.21
CA LEU A 9 7.61 8.00 1.02
C LEU A 9 8.54 8.56 -0.06
N ASP A 10 9.60 9.28 0.33
CA ASP A 10 10.61 9.74 -0.61
C ASP A 10 11.34 8.58 -1.27
N ALA A 11 11.66 7.53 -0.49
CA ALA A 11 12.30 6.34 -1.03
C ALA A 11 11.39 5.62 -2.03
N VAL A 12 10.10 5.50 -1.73
CA VAL A 12 9.13 4.91 -2.66
C VAL A 12 9.06 5.72 -3.95
N ALA A 13 8.91 7.04 -3.84
CA ALA A 13 8.82 7.92 -5.00
C ALA A 13 10.07 7.83 -5.88
N SER A 14 11.25 7.82 -5.26
CA SER A 14 12.52 7.69 -5.96
C SER A 14 12.64 6.37 -6.70
N LEU A 15 12.23 5.27 -6.07
CA LEU A 15 12.23 3.95 -6.70
C LEU A 15 11.29 3.90 -7.90
N MET A 16 10.09 4.45 -7.76
CA MET A 16 9.12 4.47 -8.84
C MET A 16 9.64 5.26 -10.03
N ARG A 17 10.29 6.39 -9.77
CA ARG A 17 10.90 7.21 -10.83
C ARG A 17 12.02 6.46 -11.55
N ARG A 18 12.91 5.84 -10.79
CA ARG A 18 14.08 5.14 -11.37
C ARG A 18 13.70 3.87 -12.11
N ARG A 19 12.77 3.09 -11.55
CA ARG A 19 12.44 1.77 -12.09
C ARG A 19 11.38 1.81 -13.18
N PHE A 20 10.41 2.71 -13.05
CA PHE A 20 9.22 2.69 -13.90
C PHE A 20 8.94 4.00 -14.61
N ASN A 21 9.80 5.00 -14.39
CA ASN A 21 9.61 6.34 -14.95
C ASN A 21 8.23 6.93 -14.60
N VAL A 22 7.80 6.69 -13.37
CA VAL A 22 6.50 7.14 -12.85
C VAL A 22 6.73 8.20 -11.80
N ASP A 23 6.02 9.32 -11.91
CA ASP A 23 6.06 10.40 -10.92
C ASP A 23 4.94 10.21 -9.90
N ALA A 24 5.31 9.93 -8.66
CA ALA A 24 4.35 9.81 -7.57
C ALA A 24 3.82 11.19 -7.16
N GLU A 25 2.54 11.24 -6.79
CA GLU A 25 1.92 12.47 -6.30
C GLU A 25 1.70 12.36 -4.79
N ARG A 26 2.18 13.38 -4.04
CA ARG A 26 2.04 13.41 -2.57
C ARG A 26 0.70 14.02 -2.17
N ASN A 27 0.12 13.48 -1.10
CA ASN A 27 -1.08 14.03 -0.46
C ASN A 27 -2.24 14.26 -1.44
N LYS A 28 -2.41 13.33 -2.36
CA LYS A 28 -3.47 13.46 -3.37
C LYS A 28 -4.83 13.11 -2.76
N PRO A 29 -5.82 14.01 -2.85
CA PRO A 29 -7.16 13.70 -2.39
C PRO A 29 -7.96 12.93 -3.43
N PHE A 30 -8.73 11.95 -2.95
CA PHE A 30 -9.74 11.25 -3.73
C PHE A 30 -11.08 11.46 -3.06
N VAL A 31 -12.05 11.99 -3.78
CA VAL A 31 -13.38 12.28 -3.26
C VAL A 31 -14.38 11.35 -3.93
N TRP A 32 -14.99 10.48 -3.14
CA TRP A 32 -16.01 9.55 -3.60
C TRP A 32 -17.24 9.68 -2.72
N GLY A 33 -18.28 10.33 -3.26
CA GLY A 33 -19.45 10.65 -2.47
C GLY A 33 -19.13 11.57 -1.31
N ASP A 34 -19.46 11.16 -0.11
CA ASP A 34 -19.20 11.93 1.11
C ASP A 34 -17.84 11.62 1.74
N THR A 35 -17.07 10.74 1.13
CA THR A 35 -15.80 10.30 1.69
C THR A 35 -14.63 10.93 0.92
N THR A 36 -13.69 11.48 1.66
CA THR A 36 -12.42 11.95 1.12
C THR A 36 -11.30 11.12 1.69
N ILE A 37 -10.46 10.58 0.80
CA ILE A 37 -9.26 9.85 1.17
C ILE A 37 -8.05 10.66 0.70
N ILE A 38 -7.13 10.92 1.62
CA ILE A 38 -5.87 11.58 1.29
C ILE A 38 -4.82 10.50 1.15
N ALA A 39 -4.36 10.29 -0.09
CA ALA A 39 -3.29 9.34 -0.35
C ALA A 39 -1.95 9.91 0.08
N ASP A 40 -1.19 9.17 0.88
CA ASP A 40 0.19 9.55 1.19
C ASP A 40 0.99 9.70 -0.10
N LEU A 41 0.87 8.69 -0.98
CA LEU A 41 1.33 8.75 -2.35
C LEU A 41 0.27 8.17 -3.26
N TYR A 42 0.13 8.76 -4.43
CA TYR A 42 -0.57 8.15 -5.54
C TYR A 42 0.43 7.82 -6.65
N LEU A 43 0.41 6.57 -7.12
CA LEU A 43 1.23 6.11 -8.23
C LEU A 43 0.36 6.06 -9.48
N PRO A 44 0.63 6.93 -10.48
CA PRO A 44 -0.17 6.94 -11.70
C PRO A 44 0.01 5.67 -12.55
N ASN A 45 -0.70 5.59 -13.65
CA ASN A 45 -0.58 4.47 -14.58
C ASN A 45 0.89 4.19 -14.94
N PRO A 46 1.28 2.92 -15.08
CA PRO A 46 0.42 1.72 -15.10
C PRO A 46 0.04 1.18 -13.72
N LEU A 47 0.61 1.71 -12.63
CA LEU A 47 0.39 1.18 -11.29
C LEU A 47 -1.01 1.52 -10.76
N HIS A 48 -1.44 2.74 -10.95
CA HIS A 48 -2.77 3.24 -10.60
C HIS A 48 -3.22 2.79 -9.20
N CYS A 49 -2.44 3.13 -8.20
CA CYS A 49 -2.73 2.73 -6.82
C CYS A 49 -2.28 3.79 -5.81
N ILE A 50 -2.88 3.72 -4.64
CA ILE A 50 -2.53 4.53 -3.47
C ILE A 50 -1.49 3.76 -2.66
N VAL A 51 -0.48 4.45 -2.14
CA VAL A 51 0.44 3.92 -1.15
C VAL A 51 0.24 4.69 0.14
N GLN A 52 0.01 3.96 1.23
CA GLN A 52 -0.14 4.52 2.57
C GLN A 52 0.98 4.01 3.49
N PHE A 53 1.54 4.90 4.27
CA PHE A 53 2.50 4.52 5.31
C PHE A 53 1.78 4.47 6.65
N ASP A 54 1.91 3.35 7.35
CA ASP A 54 1.29 3.16 8.64
C ASP A 54 2.33 3.30 9.75
N ASP A 55 2.25 4.39 10.49
CA ASP A 55 3.00 4.54 11.74
C ASP A 55 2.22 3.89 12.89
N ALA A 56 2.72 4.03 14.12
CA ALA A 56 2.13 3.39 15.29
C ALA A 56 0.65 3.78 15.50
N THR A 57 0.23 4.97 15.09
CA THR A 57 -1.16 5.41 15.27
C THR A 57 -2.14 4.66 14.36
N HIS A 58 -1.65 4.02 13.31
CA HIS A 58 -2.44 3.20 12.41
C HIS A 58 -2.34 1.70 12.73
N CYS A 59 -1.51 1.34 13.69
CA CYS A 59 -1.24 -0.04 14.05
C CYS A 59 -1.77 -0.31 15.46
N THR A 60 -3.10 -0.38 15.58
CA THR A 60 -3.79 -0.42 16.86
C THR A 60 -4.79 -1.56 16.92
N ARG A 61 -5.26 -1.84 18.14
CA ARG A 61 -6.33 -2.82 18.38
C ARG A 61 -7.61 -2.45 17.63
N GLU A 62 -7.95 -1.16 17.60
CA GLU A 62 -9.13 -0.67 16.88
C GLU A 62 -9.00 -0.92 15.38
N ARG A 63 -7.81 -0.72 14.83
CA ARG A 63 -7.51 -1.05 13.44
C ARG A 63 -7.69 -2.54 13.16
N ALA A 64 -7.16 -3.39 14.02
CA ALA A 64 -7.30 -4.84 13.90
C ALA A 64 -8.76 -5.27 13.87
N LYS A 65 -9.60 -4.65 14.72
CA LYS A 65 -11.03 -4.95 14.76
C LYS A 65 -11.77 -4.62 13.47
N THR A 66 -11.31 -3.64 12.71
CA THR A 66 -12.00 -3.27 11.46
C THR A 66 -12.00 -4.39 10.44
N PHE A 67 -11.02 -5.28 10.46
CA PHE A 67 -10.96 -6.37 9.48
C PHE A 67 -12.14 -7.34 9.54
N ALA A 68 -12.83 -7.40 10.68
CA ALA A 68 -14.05 -8.19 10.79
C ALA A 68 -15.17 -7.67 9.89
N ASN A 69 -15.11 -6.40 9.48
CA ASN A 69 -16.10 -5.76 8.63
C ASN A 69 -15.73 -5.76 7.15
N TYR A 70 -14.57 -6.29 6.79
CA TYR A 70 -14.15 -6.36 5.39
C TYR A 70 -14.91 -7.48 4.68
N PRO A 71 -15.31 -7.26 3.42
CA PRO A 71 -15.79 -8.37 2.60
C PRO A 71 -14.75 -9.48 2.52
N ALA A 72 -15.19 -10.72 2.49
CA ALA A 72 -14.28 -11.87 2.46
C ALA A 72 -13.37 -11.87 1.23
N ASP A 73 -13.85 -11.29 0.12
CA ASP A 73 -13.12 -11.20 -1.14
C ASP A 73 -12.48 -9.83 -1.38
N ALA A 74 -12.35 -8.99 -0.34
CA ALA A 74 -11.74 -7.68 -0.48
C ALA A 74 -10.31 -7.81 -1.01
N PRO A 75 -9.97 -7.12 -2.11
CA PRO A 75 -8.60 -7.18 -2.62
C PRO A 75 -7.69 -6.29 -1.75
N LEU A 76 -6.70 -6.90 -1.12
CA LEU A 76 -5.77 -6.21 -0.22
C LEU A 76 -4.34 -6.43 -0.69
N ASN A 77 -3.51 -5.41 -0.58
CA ASN A 77 -2.10 -5.47 -0.97
C ASN A 77 -1.20 -5.11 0.21
N PHE A 78 -1.35 -5.85 1.29
CA PHE A 78 -0.50 -5.75 2.48
C PHE A 78 -0.72 -7.00 3.34
N ASP A 79 0.17 -7.22 4.30
CA ASP A 79 0.07 -8.38 5.19
C ASP A 79 -0.90 -8.11 6.34
N VAL A 80 -2.14 -8.55 6.19
CA VAL A 80 -3.22 -8.36 7.17
C VAL A 80 -2.87 -8.98 8.51
N ARG A 81 -2.11 -10.08 8.51
CA ARG A 81 -1.78 -10.78 9.76
C ARG A 81 -1.02 -9.91 10.74
N ARG A 82 -0.22 -8.97 10.24
CA ARG A 82 0.52 -8.04 11.09
C ARG A 82 -0.41 -7.13 11.90
N TYR A 83 -1.58 -6.80 11.35
CA TYR A 83 -2.56 -5.95 12.04
C TYR A 83 -3.40 -6.72 13.06
N HIS A 84 -3.61 -8.01 12.84
CA HIS A 84 -4.44 -8.83 13.74
C HIS A 84 -3.84 -8.99 15.14
N VAL A 85 -2.54 -8.82 15.30
CA VAL A 85 -1.86 -9.00 16.59
C VAL A 85 -1.67 -7.69 17.35
N ASP A 86 -2.12 -6.57 16.80
CA ASP A 86 -1.98 -5.27 17.46
C ASP A 86 -2.84 -5.20 18.71
N GLN A 87 -2.21 -4.84 19.84
CA GLN A 87 -2.86 -4.76 21.14
C GLN A 87 -2.97 -3.33 21.69
N THR A 88 -2.24 -2.40 21.08
CA THR A 88 -2.25 -1.00 21.54
C THR A 88 -3.59 -0.35 21.22
N SER A 89 -4.17 0.30 22.22
CA SER A 89 -5.41 1.06 22.05
C SER A 89 -5.17 2.26 21.12
N GLY A 90 -6.14 2.55 20.28
CA GLY A 90 -6.04 3.64 19.32
C GLY A 90 -7.36 4.35 19.07
N ASP A 91 -7.37 5.18 18.05
CA ASP A 91 -8.52 6.00 17.66
C ASP A 91 -9.40 5.24 16.68
N ALA A 92 -10.66 5.04 17.02
CA ALA A 92 -11.61 4.35 16.19
C ALA A 92 -11.88 5.10 14.87
N ALA A 93 -11.84 6.43 14.88
CA ALA A 93 -12.04 7.23 13.67
C ALA A 93 -10.89 7.05 12.68
N ILE A 94 -9.66 6.97 13.16
CA ILE A 94 -8.49 6.67 12.32
C ILE A 94 -8.63 5.27 11.72
N ALA A 95 -9.00 4.29 12.54
CA ALA A 95 -9.18 2.91 12.08
C ALA A 95 -10.27 2.80 11.01
N GLN A 96 -11.36 3.52 11.19
CA GLN A 96 -12.46 3.55 10.21
C GLN A 96 -12.00 4.19 8.89
N ALA A 97 -11.27 5.31 8.97
CA ALA A 97 -10.73 5.97 7.77
C ALA A 97 -9.77 5.05 7.01
N ASP A 98 -8.94 4.30 7.72
CA ASP A 98 -8.04 3.32 7.11
C ASP A 98 -8.80 2.20 6.39
N MET A 99 -9.87 1.72 6.98
CA MET A 99 -10.72 0.72 6.33
C MET A 99 -11.29 1.26 5.01
N LEU A 100 -11.79 2.48 5.00
CA LEU A 100 -12.31 3.09 3.79
C LEU A 100 -11.21 3.28 2.74
N ALA A 101 -10.01 3.65 3.15
CA ALA A 101 -8.88 3.77 2.24
C ALA A 101 -8.44 2.42 1.65
N ASP A 102 -8.74 1.31 2.30
CA ASP A 102 -8.50 -0.02 1.76
C ASP A 102 -9.59 -0.48 0.80
N LEU A 103 -10.84 -0.13 1.07
CA LEU A 103 -11.98 -0.72 0.35
C LEU A 103 -12.47 0.12 -0.83
N LEU A 104 -12.46 1.45 -0.71
CA LEU A 104 -13.02 2.32 -1.73
C LEU A 104 -12.20 2.40 -3.02
N PRO A 105 -10.87 2.46 -3.01
CA PRO A 105 -10.13 2.58 -4.25
C PRO A 105 -10.45 1.50 -5.28
N SER A 106 -10.53 0.25 -4.85
CA SER A 106 -10.85 -0.86 -5.76
C SER A 106 -12.26 -0.75 -6.35
N LYS A 107 -13.19 -0.17 -5.61
CA LYS A 107 -14.55 0.06 -6.10
C LYS A 107 -14.61 1.18 -7.15
N HIS A 108 -13.60 2.03 -7.19
CA HIS A 108 -13.53 3.18 -8.09
C HIS A 108 -12.44 3.04 -9.14
N GLY A 109 -12.04 1.83 -9.44
CA GLY A 109 -11.15 1.54 -10.56
C GLY A 109 -9.67 1.60 -10.27
N LEU A 110 -9.26 1.91 -9.05
CA LEU A 110 -7.85 1.82 -8.65
C LEU A 110 -7.50 0.41 -8.27
N ASN A 111 -6.22 0.10 -8.37
CA ASN A 111 -5.69 -1.14 -7.82
C ASN A 111 -5.68 -1.05 -6.29
N PRO A 112 -5.64 -2.18 -5.57
CA PRO A 112 -5.68 -2.17 -4.11
C PRO A 112 -4.60 -1.29 -3.49
N THR A 113 -4.98 -0.60 -2.42
CA THR A 113 -4.06 0.25 -1.67
C THR A 113 -2.90 -0.56 -1.13
N VAL A 114 -1.69 -0.09 -1.39
CA VAL A 114 -0.47 -0.67 -0.85
C VAL A 114 -0.19 -0.03 0.50
N ARG A 115 0.00 -0.85 1.54
CA ARG A 115 0.38 -0.34 2.85
C ARG A 115 1.77 -0.80 3.23
N ILE A 116 2.52 0.11 3.83
CA ILE A 116 3.84 -0.15 4.37
C ILE A 116 3.79 0.24 5.85
N ARG A 117 4.03 -0.73 6.73
CA ARG A 117 4.09 -0.47 8.17
C ARG A 117 5.50 -0.07 8.58
N PHE A 118 5.58 0.81 9.56
CA PHE A 118 6.87 1.24 10.09
C PHE A 118 7.72 0.06 10.60
N ASP A 119 7.09 -0.93 11.24
CA ASP A 119 7.79 -2.09 11.80
C ASP A 119 8.26 -3.07 10.73
N GLU A 120 7.60 -3.14 9.58
CA GLU A 120 8.12 -3.91 8.45
C GLU A 120 9.46 -3.36 7.95
N ILE A 121 9.60 -2.04 7.95
CA ILE A 121 10.86 -1.39 7.58
C ILE A 121 11.94 -1.66 8.63
N ASP A 122 11.57 -1.54 9.91
CA ASP A 122 12.52 -1.71 11.02
C ASP A 122 13.09 -3.13 11.11
N GLU A 123 12.33 -4.12 10.67
CA GLU A 123 12.77 -5.53 10.68
C GLU A 123 13.83 -5.83 9.62
N LEU A 124 13.98 -4.97 8.62
CA LEU A 124 14.89 -5.19 7.53
C LEU A 124 16.24 -4.50 7.79
N ASN A 125 17.28 -5.00 7.14
CA ASN A 125 18.63 -4.48 7.26
C ASN A 125 19.04 -3.72 6.01
N GLY A 126 20.02 -2.82 6.17
CA GLY A 126 20.61 -2.11 5.06
C GLY A 126 20.06 -0.69 4.90
N PRO A 127 20.46 0.01 3.84
CA PRO A 127 19.96 1.34 3.54
C PRO A 127 18.45 1.36 3.32
N LEU A 128 17.82 2.48 3.65
CA LEU A 128 16.35 2.61 3.57
C LEU A 128 15.80 2.27 2.19
N VAL A 129 16.44 2.76 1.13
CA VAL A 129 15.98 2.50 -0.25
C VAL A 129 15.94 1.01 -0.55
N GLU A 130 16.94 0.26 -0.10
CA GLU A 130 16.99 -1.20 -0.30
C GLU A 130 15.89 -1.92 0.50
N ARG A 131 15.62 -1.47 1.72
CA ARG A 131 14.53 -2.02 2.53
C ARG A 131 13.17 -1.79 1.87
N VAL A 132 12.96 -0.58 1.39
CA VAL A 132 11.73 -0.21 0.69
C VAL A 132 11.59 -1.02 -0.60
N GLU A 133 12.66 -1.16 -1.36
CA GLU A 133 12.64 -1.97 -2.59
C GLU A 133 12.26 -3.43 -2.29
N LEU A 134 12.81 -3.99 -1.23
CA LEU A 134 12.49 -5.36 -0.84
C LEU A 134 11.01 -5.53 -0.48
N LEU A 135 10.45 -4.58 0.27
CA LEU A 135 9.03 -4.61 0.60
C LEU A 135 8.15 -4.45 -0.62
N LEU A 136 8.46 -3.50 -1.48
CA LEU A 136 7.68 -3.27 -2.70
C LEU A 136 7.75 -4.47 -3.64
N SER A 137 8.87 -5.19 -3.66
CA SER A 137 8.96 -6.41 -4.47
C SER A 137 7.95 -7.47 -4.03
N LYS A 138 7.65 -7.51 -2.73
CA LYS A 138 6.62 -8.42 -2.22
C LYS A 138 5.21 -7.95 -2.57
N ARG A 139 5.01 -6.64 -2.61
CA ARG A 139 3.69 -6.05 -2.94
C ARG A 139 3.40 -6.11 -4.44
N PHE A 140 4.43 -5.92 -5.26
CA PHE A 140 4.30 -5.78 -6.70
C PHE A 140 4.86 -6.96 -7.50
N ALA A 141 5.42 -7.96 -6.81
CA ALA A 141 5.99 -9.15 -7.43
C ALA A 141 7.01 -8.81 -8.54
N TYR A 142 7.91 -7.84 -8.28
CA TYR A 142 8.97 -7.50 -9.21
C TYR A 142 10.34 -7.85 -8.60
N HIS A 143 11.34 -7.99 -9.46
CA HIS A 143 12.72 -8.21 -9.04
C HIS A 143 13.58 -6.99 -9.36
N ALA A 144 14.60 -6.76 -8.52
CA ALA A 144 15.56 -5.70 -8.76
C ALA A 144 16.22 -5.87 -10.14
N GLY A 145 16.18 -4.82 -10.94
CA GLY A 145 16.78 -4.84 -12.27
C GLY A 145 15.86 -5.36 -13.38
N THR A 146 14.72 -5.93 -13.04
CA THR A 146 13.76 -6.38 -14.04
C THR A 146 12.63 -5.37 -14.23
N THR A 147 11.90 -5.53 -15.30
CA THR A 147 10.75 -4.68 -15.56
C THR A 147 9.59 -5.10 -14.66
N PHE A 148 9.04 -4.15 -13.96
CA PHE A 148 7.81 -4.36 -13.22
C PHE A 148 6.67 -4.65 -14.19
N HIS A 149 5.86 -5.62 -13.87
CA HIS A 149 4.75 -5.97 -14.70
C HIS A 149 3.46 -5.98 -13.93
N LEU A 150 2.64 -5.00 -14.19
CA LEU A 150 1.28 -4.99 -13.69
C LEU A 150 0.47 -5.99 -14.50
N MET A 151 0.03 -7.02 -13.84
CA MET A 151 -0.95 -7.90 -14.39
C MET A 151 -2.29 -7.20 -14.30
N VAL A 152 -2.61 -6.40 -15.30
CA VAL A 152 -3.99 -6.05 -15.49
C VAL A 152 -4.67 -7.34 -15.84
N ASP A 153 -5.24 -7.89 -14.85
CA ASP A 153 -5.80 -9.17 -14.95
C ASP A 153 -6.99 -9.07 -15.79
N ASN A 154 -6.67 -8.93 -17.06
CA ASN A 154 -7.67 -9.12 -17.91
C ASN A 154 -8.91 -8.43 -17.74
N ALA A 155 -9.20 -7.91 -18.65
CA ALA A 155 -10.46 -7.53 -19.07
C ALA A 155 -11.55 -7.77 -18.05
N GLY A 156 -11.70 -6.91 -17.12
CA GLY A 156 -12.83 -6.96 -16.22
C GLY A 156 -12.69 -7.89 -15.04
N ALA A 157 -11.60 -8.60 -14.92
CA ALA A 157 -11.37 -9.36 -13.70
C ALA A 157 -11.14 -8.39 -12.55
N LYS A 158 -11.65 -8.74 -11.38
CA LYS A 158 -11.42 -7.95 -10.19
C LYS A 158 -9.94 -8.00 -9.85
N PRO A 159 -9.26 -6.86 -9.74
CA PRO A 159 -7.89 -6.86 -9.28
C PRO A 159 -7.86 -7.30 -7.82
N HIS A 160 -6.85 -8.03 -7.46
CA HIS A 160 -6.55 -8.34 -6.08
C HIS A 160 -5.04 -8.55 -5.94
N SER A 161 -4.54 -8.47 -4.74
CA SER A 161 -3.10 -8.44 -4.49
C SER A 161 -2.33 -9.64 -5.06
N GLN A 162 -3.00 -10.73 -5.28
CA GLN A 162 -2.37 -11.96 -5.77
C GLN A 162 -2.27 -12.02 -7.29
N THR A 163 -3.10 -11.26 -7.98
CA THR A 163 -3.18 -11.31 -9.44
C THR A 163 -2.84 -10.01 -10.12
N MET A 164 -2.70 -8.94 -9.34
CA MET A 164 -2.43 -7.63 -9.89
C MET A 164 -1.07 -7.49 -10.50
N TYR A 165 -0.10 -8.21 -9.96
CA TYR A 165 1.29 -8.06 -10.37
C TYR A 165 1.89 -9.41 -10.70
N ARG A 166 2.74 -9.43 -11.67
CA ARG A 166 3.58 -10.58 -11.95
C ARG A 166 4.90 -10.12 -12.53
N ASP A 167 5.88 -10.95 -12.35
CA ASP A 167 7.19 -10.74 -12.90
C ASP A 167 7.21 -11.14 -14.37
N LEU A 168 7.86 -10.35 -15.16
CA LEU A 168 8.08 -10.61 -16.57
C LEU A 168 9.49 -11.15 -16.85
N SER A 169 10.21 -11.55 -15.83
CA SER A 169 11.56 -12.04 -16.01
C SER A 169 11.65 -13.39 -16.74
N ASP A 170 10.57 -13.96 -17.09
CA ASP A 170 10.53 -15.24 -17.83
C ASP A 170 10.75 -15.05 -19.32
#